data_04686fba02619864b7cddc0b435380e6
#
_entry.id   04686fba02619864b7cddc0b435380e6
#
_cell.length_a   1.000
_cell.length_b   1.000
_cell.length_c   1.000
_cell.angle_alpha   90.00
_cell.angle_beta   90.00
_cell.angle_gamma   90.00
#
_symmetry.space_group_name_H-M   'P 1'
#
loop_
_entity.id
_entity.type
_entity.pdbx_description
1 polymer ?
#
loop_
_entity_poly.entity_id
_entity_poly.type
_entity_poly.pdbx_seq_one_letter_code
_entity_poly.pdbx_strand_id
1 'polypeptide(L)'
;APIGADRDGHSYNINGDTAAGAIAAGLKADRLLLLTDVSGVKNADGEVVTELSTADVEAMTESGVIAGGMIPKTETALSAVRAGVRAAVILDGRAPNACLLELFTDHGAGSIIRA
;
A
#
# COMPACT_ATOMS: atom_id res chain seq x y z
N ALA A 1 -17.07 2.17 4.35
CA ALA A 1 -16.14 1.24 5.01
C ALA A 1 -16.58 -0.20 4.74
N PRO A 2 -15.67 -1.14 4.53
CA PRO A 2 -16.03 -2.53 4.34
C PRO A 2 -16.61 -3.12 5.63
N ILE A 3 -17.64 -3.95 5.46
CA ILE A 3 -18.28 -4.69 6.54
C ILE A 3 -17.95 -6.17 6.35
N GLY A 4 -17.36 -6.77 7.37
CA GLY A 4 -17.10 -8.21 7.44
C GLY A 4 -18.08 -8.93 8.36
N ALA A 5 -18.16 -10.24 8.22
CA ALA A 5 -18.93 -11.08 9.10
C ALA A 5 -18.10 -12.31 9.52
N ASP A 6 -18.28 -12.76 10.75
CA ASP A 6 -17.74 -14.03 11.20
C ASP A 6 -18.68 -15.19 10.84
N ARG A 7 -18.25 -16.41 11.19
CA ARG A 7 -19.06 -17.61 10.92
C ARG A 7 -20.35 -17.68 11.72
N ASP A 8 -20.45 -16.95 12.81
CA ASP A 8 -21.64 -16.87 13.65
C ASP A 8 -22.60 -15.74 13.22
N GLY A 9 -22.26 -15.03 12.15
CA GLY A 9 -23.10 -13.97 11.57
C GLY A 9 -22.96 -12.60 12.23
N HIS A 10 -21.97 -12.40 13.10
CA HIS A 10 -21.67 -11.08 13.66
C HIS A 10 -21.03 -10.17 12.60
N SER A 11 -21.48 -8.93 12.55
CA SER A 11 -20.96 -7.94 11.60
C SER A 11 -19.88 -7.08 12.25
N TYR A 12 -18.85 -6.75 11.45
CA TYR A 12 -17.70 -5.94 11.87
C TYR A 12 -17.44 -4.83 10.87
N ASN A 13 -17.14 -3.65 11.36
CA ASN A 13 -16.58 -2.56 10.56
C ASN A 13 -15.07 -2.81 10.44
N ILE A 14 -14.57 -2.98 9.21
CA ILE A 14 -13.18 -3.33 8.94
C ILE A 14 -12.48 -2.13 8.33
N ASN A 15 -11.21 -1.90 8.72
CA ASN A 15 -10.37 -0.90 8.05
C ASN A 15 -10.19 -1.27 6.57
N GLY A 16 -10.39 -0.29 5.67
CA GLY A 16 -10.35 -0.51 4.22
C GLY A 16 -9.00 -1.01 3.71
N ASP A 17 -7.90 -0.47 4.20
CA ASP A 17 -6.55 -0.89 3.81
C ASP A 17 -6.28 -2.33 4.28
N THR A 18 -6.68 -2.66 5.50
CA THR A 18 -6.56 -4.02 6.04
C THR A 18 -7.37 -5.03 5.22
N ALA A 19 -8.61 -4.70 4.89
CA ALA A 19 -9.45 -5.55 4.05
C ALA A 19 -8.84 -5.75 2.66
N ALA A 20 -8.38 -4.67 2.03
CA ALA A 20 -7.74 -4.73 0.71
C ALA A 20 -6.49 -5.61 0.72
N GLY A 21 -5.63 -5.45 1.73
CA GLY A 21 -4.43 -6.27 1.90
C GLY A 21 -4.75 -7.76 2.06
N ALA A 22 -5.74 -8.09 2.88
CA ALA A 22 -6.17 -9.48 3.09
C ALA A 22 -6.76 -10.10 1.81
N ILE A 23 -7.56 -9.35 1.07
CA ILE A 23 -8.14 -9.82 -0.20
C ILE A 23 -7.03 -10.02 -1.24
N ALA A 24 -6.12 -9.07 -1.39
CA ALA A 24 -4.99 -9.17 -2.31
C ALA A 24 -4.11 -10.39 -2.00
N ALA A 25 -3.82 -10.63 -0.73
CA ALA A 25 -3.08 -11.81 -0.27
C ALA A 25 -3.81 -13.12 -0.58
N GLY A 26 -5.11 -13.18 -0.28
CA GLY A 26 -5.93 -14.37 -0.55
C GLY A 26 -6.04 -14.71 -2.03
N LEU A 27 -6.08 -13.69 -2.89
CA LEU A 27 -6.10 -13.85 -4.35
C LEU A 27 -4.69 -14.08 -4.96
N LYS A 28 -3.64 -13.92 -4.18
CA LYS A 28 -2.25 -13.84 -4.68
C LYS A 28 -2.14 -12.85 -5.84
N ALA A 29 -2.69 -11.66 -5.62
CA ALA A 29 -2.76 -10.63 -6.63
C ALA A 29 -1.36 -10.22 -7.12
N ASP A 30 -1.25 -9.85 -8.39
CA ASP A 30 -0.01 -9.30 -8.93
C ASP A 30 0.31 -7.93 -8.34
N ARG A 31 -0.71 -7.11 -8.10
CA ARG A 31 -0.56 -5.78 -7.50
C ARG A 31 -1.71 -5.45 -6.54
N LEU A 32 -1.35 -4.78 -5.45
CA LEU A 32 -2.26 -4.08 -4.57
C LEU A 32 -2.05 -2.59 -4.75
N LEU A 33 -3.08 -1.85 -5.13
CA LEU A 33 -3.03 -0.39 -5.25
C LEU A 33 -3.70 0.26 -4.05
N LEU A 34 -2.94 1.02 -3.27
CA LEU A 34 -3.42 1.80 -2.14
C LEU A 34 -3.46 3.28 -2.53
N LEU A 35 -4.65 3.79 -2.79
CA LEU A 35 -4.85 5.19 -3.15
C LEU A 35 -4.90 6.03 -1.88
N THR A 36 -4.15 7.14 -1.90
CA THR A 36 -4.04 8.04 -0.76
C THR A 36 -4.06 9.51 -1.23
N ASP A 37 -3.98 10.43 -0.29
CA ASP A 37 -3.95 11.88 -0.54
C ASP A 37 -2.53 12.46 -0.56
N VAL A 38 -1.52 11.60 -0.69
CA VAL A 38 -0.12 11.99 -0.86
C VAL A 38 0.48 11.30 -2.09
N SER A 39 1.56 11.87 -2.62
CA SER A 39 2.17 11.39 -3.88
C SER A 39 2.83 10.02 -3.78
N GLY A 40 3.10 9.54 -2.59
CA GLY A 40 3.78 8.28 -2.31
C GLY A 40 4.58 8.34 -1.02
N VAL A 41 5.46 7.38 -0.82
CA VAL A 41 6.39 7.34 0.31
C VAL A 41 7.53 8.33 0.05
N LYS A 42 7.79 9.21 1.01
CA LYS A 42 8.84 10.25 0.89
C LYS A 42 10.07 9.88 1.71
N ASN A 43 11.25 10.22 1.17
CA ASN A 43 12.51 10.14 1.91
C ASN A 43 12.67 11.31 2.90
N ALA A 44 13.81 11.37 3.60
CA ALA A 44 14.11 12.43 4.56
C ALA A 44 14.17 13.84 3.92
N ASP A 45 14.45 13.93 2.63
CA ASP A 45 14.50 15.18 1.87
C ASP A 45 13.11 15.62 1.34
N GLY A 46 12.07 14.83 1.61
CA GLY A 46 10.70 15.09 1.14
C GLY A 46 10.43 14.68 -0.29
N GLU A 47 11.34 13.97 -0.94
CA GLU A 47 11.19 13.45 -2.30
C GLU A 47 10.50 12.09 -2.29
N VAL A 48 9.62 11.85 -3.27
CA VAL A 48 8.95 10.56 -3.42
C VAL A 48 9.96 9.50 -3.87
N VAL A 49 10.01 8.41 -3.13
CA VAL A 49 10.80 7.22 -3.50
C VAL A 49 9.92 6.33 -4.37
N THR A 50 10.34 6.10 -5.60
CA THR A 50 9.53 5.37 -6.58
C THR A 50 9.56 3.86 -6.41
N GLU A 51 10.64 3.32 -5.87
CA GLU A 51 10.80 1.88 -5.63
C GLU A 51 11.45 1.63 -4.27
N LEU A 52 10.87 0.71 -3.51
CA LEU A 52 11.29 0.35 -2.16
C LEU A 52 11.23 -1.16 -2.00
N SER A 53 12.25 -1.73 -1.36
CA SER A 53 12.16 -3.09 -0.83
C SER A 53 11.41 -3.10 0.51
N THR A 54 11.01 -4.27 0.96
CA THR A 54 10.44 -4.43 2.30
C THR A 54 11.40 -3.99 3.39
N ALA A 55 12.71 -4.23 3.21
CA ALA A 55 13.76 -3.81 4.13
C ALA A 55 13.92 -2.28 4.18
N ASP A 56 13.81 -1.60 3.03
CA ASP A 56 13.85 -0.13 2.97
C ASP A 56 12.72 0.49 3.76
N VAL A 57 11.50 -0.04 3.60
CA VAL A 57 10.32 0.44 4.34
C VAL A 57 10.49 0.25 5.84
N GLU A 58 11.02 -0.87 6.28
CA GLU A 58 11.30 -1.13 7.70
C GLU A 58 12.34 -0.15 8.25
N ALA A 59 13.46 0.02 7.58
CA ALA A 59 14.50 0.96 7.96
C ALA A 59 13.99 2.41 8.03
N MET A 60 13.18 2.82 7.05
CA MET A 60 12.58 4.15 7.02
C MET A 60 11.54 4.35 8.13
N THR A 61 10.85 3.29 8.54
CA THR A 61 9.92 3.33 9.67
C THR A 61 10.67 3.44 10.99
N GLU A 62 11.72 2.64 11.18
CA GLU A 62 12.56 2.67 12.39
C GLU A 62 13.26 4.01 12.57
N SER A 63 13.75 4.61 11.49
CA SER A 63 14.39 5.93 11.52
C SER A 63 13.42 7.10 11.69
N GLY A 64 12.11 6.87 11.64
CA GLY A 64 11.07 7.89 11.76
C GLY A 64 10.82 8.70 10.48
N VAL A 65 11.42 8.34 9.36
CA VAL A 65 11.17 8.97 8.03
C VAL A 65 9.75 8.67 7.58
N ILE A 66 9.31 7.41 7.72
CA ILE A 66 7.91 7.04 7.55
C ILE A 66 7.22 7.27 8.90
N ALA A 67 6.22 8.15 8.91
CA ALA A 67 5.52 8.56 10.11
C ALA A 67 4.04 8.82 9.87
N GLY A 68 3.27 9.00 10.95
CA GLY A 68 1.87 9.40 10.90
C GLY A 68 0.99 8.41 10.13
N GLY A 69 0.12 8.94 9.28
CA GLY A 69 -0.84 8.16 8.50
C GLY A 69 -0.23 7.24 7.43
N MET A 70 1.06 7.41 7.12
CA MET A 70 1.77 6.52 6.19
C MET A 70 2.14 5.18 6.83
N ILE A 71 2.31 5.13 8.16
CA ILE A 71 2.65 3.89 8.88
C ILE A 71 1.65 2.77 8.61
N PRO A 72 0.33 2.92 8.84
CA PRO A 72 -0.62 1.84 8.57
C PRO A 72 -0.69 1.45 7.09
N LYS A 73 -0.48 2.38 6.16
CA LYS A 73 -0.45 2.07 4.72
C LYS A 73 0.76 1.24 4.33
N THR A 74 1.93 1.60 4.81
CA THR A 74 3.15 0.82 4.56
C THR A 74 3.12 -0.53 5.26
N GLU A 75 2.57 -0.64 6.46
CA GLU A 75 2.34 -1.92 7.15
C GLU A 75 1.42 -2.85 6.35
N THR A 76 0.33 -2.32 5.81
CA THR A 76 -0.57 -3.08 4.94
C THR A 76 0.16 -3.55 3.68
N ALA A 77 0.94 -2.69 3.05
CA ALA A 77 1.74 -3.03 1.88
C ALA A 77 2.77 -4.14 2.18
N LEU A 78 3.51 -4.02 3.29
CA LEU A 78 4.46 -5.03 3.75
C LEU A 78 3.79 -6.38 4.00
N SER A 79 2.67 -6.37 4.72
CA SER A 79 1.93 -7.59 5.04
C SER A 79 1.43 -8.29 3.78
N ALA A 80 0.91 -7.54 2.81
CA ALA A 80 0.44 -8.07 1.53
C ALA A 80 1.59 -8.70 0.72
N VAL A 81 2.72 -8.00 0.60
CA VAL A 81 3.90 -8.51 -0.14
C VAL A 81 4.46 -9.77 0.53
N ARG A 82 4.56 -9.79 1.86
CA ARG A 82 5.01 -10.97 2.61
C ARG A 82 4.07 -12.17 2.49
N ALA A 83 2.79 -11.91 2.29
CA ALA A 83 1.77 -12.94 2.07
C ALA A 83 1.69 -13.44 0.63
N GLY A 84 2.52 -12.91 -0.29
CA GLY A 84 2.66 -13.39 -1.66
C GLY A 84 2.12 -12.47 -2.75
N VAL A 85 1.65 -11.27 -2.43
CA VAL A 85 1.37 -10.23 -3.44
C VAL A 85 2.70 -9.77 -4.03
N ARG A 86 2.81 -9.72 -5.37
CA ARG A 86 4.09 -9.43 -6.04
C ARG A 86 4.58 -8.01 -5.82
N ALA A 87 3.65 -7.05 -5.75
CA ALA A 87 3.96 -5.66 -5.45
C ALA A 87 2.76 -4.95 -4.83
N ALA A 88 3.04 -4.03 -3.91
CA ALA A 88 2.05 -3.08 -3.41
C ALA A 88 2.47 -1.68 -3.81
N VAL A 89 1.53 -0.87 -4.29
CA VAL A 89 1.80 0.50 -4.76
C VAL A 89 0.98 1.48 -3.94
N ILE A 90 1.65 2.49 -3.40
CA ILE A 90 1.01 3.63 -2.73
C ILE A 90 1.05 4.80 -3.70
N LEU A 91 -0.11 5.30 -4.10
CA LEU A 91 -0.22 6.35 -5.11
C LEU A 91 -1.26 7.41 -4.75
N ASP A 92 -1.11 8.58 -5.36
CA ASP A 92 -2.03 9.71 -5.15
C ASP A 92 -3.34 9.46 -5.89
N GLY A 93 -4.40 9.18 -5.13
CA GLY A 93 -5.73 8.97 -5.69
C GLY A 93 -6.40 10.23 -6.25
N ARG A 94 -5.81 11.41 -6.00
CA ARG A 94 -6.30 12.70 -6.55
C ARG A 94 -5.75 12.98 -7.96
N ALA A 95 -4.64 12.32 -8.33
CA ALA A 95 -4.04 12.49 -9.65
C ALA A 95 -4.96 11.91 -10.73
N PRO A 96 -5.21 12.63 -11.83
CA PRO A 96 -6.02 12.11 -12.93
C PRO A 96 -5.43 10.81 -13.51
N ASN A 97 -6.26 9.78 -13.63
CA ASN A 97 -5.86 8.49 -14.22
C ASN A 97 -4.69 7.78 -13.50
N ALA A 98 -4.51 8.01 -12.20
CA ALA A 98 -3.37 7.47 -11.44
C ALA A 98 -3.22 5.96 -11.58
N CYS A 99 -4.31 5.19 -11.48
CA CYS A 99 -4.28 3.74 -11.65
C CYS A 99 -3.85 3.31 -13.06
N LEU A 100 -4.34 4.01 -14.09
CA LEU A 100 -3.97 3.72 -15.48
C LEU A 100 -2.50 4.04 -15.75
N LEU A 101 -2.01 5.15 -15.23
CA LEU A 101 -0.60 5.53 -15.33
C LEU A 101 0.29 4.49 -14.64
N GLU A 102 -0.08 4.03 -13.46
CA GLU A 102 0.69 3.01 -12.74
C GLU A 102 0.70 1.66 -13.45
N LEU A 103 -0.44 1.23 -13.98
CA LEU A 103 -0.56 -0.10 -14.59
C LEU A 103 -0.04 -0.19 -16.03
N PHE A 104 -0.10 0.90 -16.79
CA PHE A 104 0.13 0.89 -18.23
C PHE A 104 1.27 1.80 -18.71
N THR A 105 2.02 2.44 -17.81
CA THR A 105 3.18 3.25 -18.17
C THR A 105 4.42 2.82 -17.39
N ASP A 106 5.60 3.10 -17.95
CA ASP A 106 6.89 2.77 -17.34
C ASP A 106 7.25 3.70 -16.18
N HIS A 107 6.63 4.87 -16.11
CA HIS A 107 6.98 5.89 -15.11
C HIS A 107 6.29 5.67 -13.76
N GLY A 108 5.16 4.97 -13.73
CA GLY A 108 4.37 4.80 -12.51
C GLY A 108 3.78 6.12 -11.99
N ALA A 109 3.00 6.04 -10.91
CA ALA A 109 2.33 7.19 -10.31
C ALA A 109 2.54 7.32 -8.79
N GLY A 110 3.42 6.53 -8.21
CA GLY A 110 3.63 6.49 -6.76
C GLY A 110 4.87 5.71 -6.35
N SER A 111 4.79 5.09 -5.18
CA SER A 111 5.85 4.24 -4.61
C SER A 111 5.45 2.78 -4.71
N ILE A 112 6.27 1.98 -5.39
CA ILE A 112 6.09 0.53 -5.48
C ILE A 112 6.95 -0.15 -4.41
N ILE A 113 6.34 -1.08 -3.67
CA ILE A 113 6.99 -1.87 -2.63
C ILE A 113 7.01 -3.32 -3.08
N ARG A 114 8.18 -3.91 -3.07
CA ARG A 114 8.44 -5.32 -3.44
C ARG A 114 9.26 -6.03 -2.39
N ALA A 115 9.25 -7.34 -2.47
CA ALA A 115 10.12 -8.18 -1.62
C ALA A 115 11.60 -7.88 -1.83
#